data_fe5b01ab2cbb7cd0d5d1214e5bbec55f
#
_entry.id   fe5b01ab2cbb7cd0d5d1214e5bbec55f
#
_cell.length_a   1.000
_cell.length_b   1.000
_cell.length_c   1.000
_cell.angle_alpha   90.00
_cell.angle_beta   90.00
_cell.angle_gamma   90.00
#
_symmetry.space_group_name_H-M   'P 1'
#
loop_
_entity.id
_entity.type
_entity.pdbx_description
1 polymer ?
#
loop_
_entity_poly.entity_id
_entity_poly.type
_entity_poly.pdbx_seq_one_letter_code
_entity_poly.pdbx_strand_id
1 'polypeptide(L)'
;MNFENYIKKYYQPLSIENLIISFKNLPISLFENVNNENNIKIINLIFKILILYSKIVSENLIINIEFNENNLPKKCSFYQKYYTIFYSLINIYYKQNQKILLKFPQIFQNNNFNTENYEKIEFNLLSSKITIKKKEFNINFSSISQNLTHENIIKNINNSKLLNEEIFTYNYICFAGTFDYLHIGHNILIQMSLLLSKNKIGIGICSDEMIKKKSPKFLLESSNERLNNMKKFIEKNGLNNNQNVFYKIITDSIDFAGIDKNLEGLVLTEETFKGGEIVNEIRMKNNINKIKLICLNVINNDNENNKVSSSFIRNEILNKISIEKLEKIYEKFKFLIENVLNVNNINFFNHWWSILLINYTKPYKFYHTLEHIKNCIELYEKNKHLIKENIQKEFLIALWFHDIIYYPGNSENEKKSAKIVEKFCKEINNNLNVNLIKKFIIETKNHMNEKNNDDDNFNLFLDIDMSVVGQDDYDEYENNIKNEYLNVYELEDYKIGRIEFLKCLLNKKKIFRTEKFFEMYENKARINIKKGIKMLEE
;
A
#
# COMPACT_ATOMS: atom_id res chain seq x y z
N MET A 1 -32.73 -9.55 0.23
CA MET A 1 -31.65 -8.85 -0.50
C MET A 1 -30.45 -9.76 -0.44
N ASN A 2 -29.86 -10.13 -1.59
CA ASN A 2 -28.65 -10.94 -1.53
C ASN A 2 -27.46 -10.10 -1.04
N PHE A 3 -26.39 -10.76 -0.61
CA PHE A 3 -25.23 -10.12 -0.02
C PHE A 3 -24.55 -9.12 -0.96
N GLU A 4 -24.41 -9.45 -2.26
CA GLU A 4 -23.84 -8.55 -3.27
C GLU A 4 -24.66 -7.26 -3.41
N ASN A 5 -25.98 -7.38 -3.46
CA ASN A 5 -26.88 -6.21 -3.53
C ASN A 5 -26.87 -5.38 -2.25
N TYR A 6 -26.65 -6.00 -1.08
CA TYR A 6 -26.46 -5.26 0.17
C TYR A 6 -25.18 -4.46 0.14
N ILE A 7 -24.05 -5.06 -0.28
CA ILE A 7 -22.76 -4.38 -0.40
C ILE A 7 -22.85 -3.24 -1.42
N LYS A 8 -23.39 -3.50 -2.61
CA LYS A 8 -23.59 -2.46 -3.64
C LYS A 8 -24.46 -1.30 -3.13
N LYS A 9 -25.49 -1.58 -2.35
CA LYS A 9 -26.42 -0.55 -1.87
C LYS A 9 -25.88 0.30 -0.71
N TYR A 10 -25.11 -0.30 0.22
CA TYR A 10 -24.72 0.36 1.47
C TYR A 10 -23.25 0.76 1.55
N TYR A 11 -22.40 0.23 0.66
CA TYR A 11 -20.97 0.49 0.63
C TYR A 11 -20.44 1.08 -0.68
N GLN A 12 -21.30 1.34 -1.69
CA GLN A 12 -20.95 2.19 -2.82
C GLN A 12 -21.70 3.53 -2.70
N PRO A 13 -20.99 4.64 -2.82
CA PRO A 13 -19.59 4.87 -3.20
C PRO A 13 -18.62 5.09 -2.02
N LEU A 14 -18.89 4.54 -0.84
CA LEU A 14 -18.10 4.77 0.37
C LEU A 14 -16.81 3.94 0.34
N SER A 15 -15.67 4.59 0.20
CA SER A 15 -14.39 3.94 0.51
C SER A 15 -14.28 3.71 2.02
N ILE A 16 -14.11 2.47 2.44
CA ILE A 16 -13.80 2.12 3.82
C ILE A 16 -12.29 2.30 4.01
N GLU A 17 -11.87 3.16 4.94
CA GLU A 17 -10.44 3.36 5.19
C GLU A 17 -9.82 2.12 5.81
N ASN A 18 -10.46 1.62 6.84
CA ASN A 18 -9.94 0.55 7.67
C ASN A 18 -11.02 -0.50 7.90
N LEU A 19 -10.75 -1.73 7.51
CA LEU A 19 -11.68 -2.84 7.62
C LEU A 19 -11.05 -4.03 8.33
N ILE A 20 -11.81 -4.64 9.25
CA ILE A 20 -11.51 -5.94 9.83
C ILE A 20 -12.50 -6.95 9.26
N ILE A 21 -12.01 -7.97 8.57
CA ILE A 21 -12.79 -9.13 8.16
C ILE A 21 -12.41 -10.29 9.09
N SER A 22 -13.40 -10.80 9.83
CA SER A 22 -13.21 -11.95 10.71
C SER A 22 -13.91 -13.16 10.13
N PHE A 23 -13.17 -14.24 9.88
CA PHE A 23 -13.70 -15.55 9.54
C PHE A 23 -13.73 -16.40 10.80
N LYS A 24 -14.92 -16.71 11.30
CA LYS A 24 -15.11 -17.50 12.52
C LYS A 24 -15.38 -18.96 12.20
N ASN A 25 -14.91 -19.83 13.08
CA ASN A 25 -15.15 -21.26 13.04
C ASN A 25 -14.62 -21.95 11.77
N LEU A 26 -13.43 -21.56 11.30
CA LEU A 26 -12.76 -22.30 10.23
C LEU A 26 -12.28 -23.67 10.71
N PRO A 27 -12.53 -24.74 9.95
CA PRO A 27 -12.00 -26.05 10.28
C PRO A 27 -10.48 -26.10 10.04
N ILE A 28 -9.72 -26.68 10.95
CA ILE A 28 -8.26 -26.88 10.82
C ILE A 28 -7.97 -27.75 9.59
N SER A 29 -8.80 -28.75 9.32
CA SER A 29 -8.68 -29.63 8.15
C SER A 29 -8.64 -28.88 6.80
N LEU A 30 -9.14 -27.64 6.75
CA LEU A 30 -9.03 -26.78 5.58
C LEU A 30 -7.59 -26.60 5.09
N PHE A 31 -6.64 -26.52 6.03
CA PHE A 31 -5.23 -26.29 5.73
C PHE A 31 -4.41 -27.59 5.75
N GLU A 32 -4.94 -28.64 6.33
CA GLU A 32 -4.30 -29.96 6.33
C GLU A 32 -4.51 -30.69 5.01
N ASN A 33 -5.72 -30.59 4.45
CA ASN A 33 -6.08 -31.24 3.20
C ASN A 33 -6.75 -30.26 2.23
N VAL A 34 -5.95 -29.42 1.58
CA VAL A 34 -6.42 -28.39 0.63
C VAL A 34 -7.01 -28.97 -0.65
N ASN A 35 -6.75 -30.23 -0.96
CA ASN A 35 -7.30 -30.91 -2.16
C ASN A 35 -8.72 -31.45 -1.95
N ASN A 36 -9.25 -31.40 -0.73
CA ASN A 36 -10.61 -31.82 -0.45
C ASN A 36 -11.62 -30.85 -1.10
N GLU A 37 -12.63 -31.38 -1.77
CA GLU A 37 -13.60 -30.57 -2.52
C GLU A 37 -14.36 -29.56 -1.65
N ASN A 38 -14.72 -29.92 -0.42
CA ASN A 38 -15.36 -28.99 0.52
C ASN A 38 -14.41 -27.89 0.98
N ASN A 39 -13.14 -28.21 1.19
CA ASN A 39 -12.12 -27.23 1.56
C ASN A 39 -11.87 -26.24 0.40
N ILE A 40 -11.84 -26.72 -0.84
CA ILE A 40 -11.77 -25.90 -2.04
C ILE A 40 -12.95 -24.92 -2.10
N LYS A 41 -14.17 -25.36 -1.82
CA LYS A 41 -15.37 -24.50 -1.79
C LYS A 41 -15.25 -23.39 -0.75
N ILE A 42 -14.73 -23.70 0.45
CA ILE A 42 -14.53 -22.72 1.51
C ILE A 42 -13.43 -21.69 1.14
N ILE A 43 -12.31 -22.18 0.60
CA ILE A 43 -11.23 -21.30 0.12
C ILE A 43 -11.76 -20.36 -0.96
N ASN A 44 -12.55 -20.86 -1.90
CA ASN A 44 -13.19 -20.08 -2.95
C ASN A 44 -14.14 -19.00 -2.40
N LEU A 45 -14.88 -19.33 -1.36
CA LEU A 45 -15.77 -18.36 -0.71
C LEU A 45 -14.96 -17.23 -0.05
N ILE A 46 -13.96 -17.58 0.76
CA ILE A 46 -13.07 -16.60 1.40
C ILE A 46 -12.49 -15.66 0.34
N PHE A 47 -12.06 -16.24 -0.76
CA PHE A 47 -11.51 -15.55 -1.91
C PHE A 47 -12.47 -14.52 -2.52
N LYS A 48 -13.72 -14.91 -2.82
CA LYS A 48 -14.74 -13.98 -3.34
C LYS A 48 -15.04 -12.84 -2.37
N ILE A 49 -15.08 -13.15 -1.08
CA ILE A 49 -15.26 -12.15 -0.04
C ILE A 49 -14.10 -11.14 -0.06
N LEU A 50 -12.86 -11.62 -0.13
CA LEU A 50 -11.68 -10.75 -0.17
C LEU A 50 -11.66 -9.89 -1.43
N ILE A 51 -12.01 -10.43 -2.60
CA ILE A 51 -12.14 -9.65 -3.85
C ILE A 51 -13.16 -8.52 -3.68
N LEU A 52 -14.33 -8.85 -3.18
CA LEU A 52 -15.42 -7.89 -3.05
C LEU A 52 -14.99 -6.70 -2.18
N TYR A 53 -14.32 -6.98 -1.05
CA TYR A 53 -13.87 -5.93 -0.15
C TYR A 53 -12.57 -5.24 -0.59
N SER A 54 -11.77 -5.86 -1.44
CA SER A 54 -10.54 -5.22 -1.96
C SER A 54 -10.84 -3.96 -2.77
N LYS A 55 -12.00 -3.91 -3.41
CA LYS A 55 -12.42 -2.76 -4.21
C LYS A 55 -12.87 -1.56 -3.37
N ILE A 56 -13.17 -1.76 -2.10
CA ILE A 56 -13.78 -0.71 -1.24
C ILE A 56 -12.89 -0.28 -0.07
N VAL A 57 -11.80 -1.00 0.23
CA VAL A 57 -10.87 -0.63 1.32
C VAL A 57 -9.73 0.21 0.78
N SER A 58 -9.56 1.43 1.31
CA SER A 58 -8.56 2.38 0.82
C SER A 58 -7.23 2.35 1.57
N GLU A 59 -7.19 1.94 2.84
CA GLU A 59 -5.96 2.01 3.65
C GLU A 59 -5.53 0.68 4.26
N ASN A 60 -6.28 0.18 5.24
CA ASN A 60 -5.87 -1.01 5.98
C ASN A 60 -6.95 -2.08 5.99
N LEU A 61 -6.59 -3.30 5.56
CA LEU A 61 -7.41 -4.48 5.69
C LEU A 61 -6.78 -5.43 6.71
N ILE A 62 -7.53 -5.76 7.76
CA ILE A 62 -7.14 -6.78 8.72
C ILE A 62 -8.01 -8.01 8.47
N ILE A 63 -7.37 -9.14 8.26
CA ILE A 63 -8.03 -10.43 8.14
C ILE A 63 -7.79 -11.19 9.42
N ASN A 64 -8.88 -11.43 10.15
CA ASN A 64 -8.88 -12.15 11.40
C ASN A 64 -9.49 -13.53 11.20
N ILE A 65 -8.84 -14.58 11.70
CA ILE A 65 -9.29 -15.96 11.52
C ILE A 65 -9.39 -16.65 12.86
N GLU A 66 -10.58 -17.17 13.14
CA GLU A 66 -10.89 -17.93 14.32
C GLU A 66 -11.24 -19.37 13.92
N PHE A 67 -10.52 -20.33 14.49
CA PHE A 67 -10.75 -21.75 14.27
C PHE A 67 -11.85 -22.29 15.19
N ASN A 68 -12.53 -23.34 14.76
CA ASN A 68 -13.56 -24.02 15.53
C ASN A 68 -13.01 -24.96 16.63
N GLU A 69 -11.69 -25.11 16.70
CA GLU A 69 -11.04 -26.01 17.62
C GLU A 69 -10.22 -25.24 18.69
N ASN A 70 -10.24 -25.76 19.92
CA ASN A 70 -9.54 -25.11 21.03
C ASN A 70 -8.02 -25.35 21.02
N ASN A 71 -7.56 -26.37 20.28
CA ASN A 71 -6.13 -26.73 20.21
C ASN A 71 -5.59 -26.47 18.80
N LEU A 72 -4.86 -25.39 18.63
CA LEU A 72 -4.19 -25.10 17.37
C LEU A 72 -3.01 -26.04 17.13
N PRO A 73 -2.74 -26.44 15.88
CA PRO A 73 -1.59 -27.26 15.55
C PRO A 73 -0.28 -26.64 15.98
N LYS A 74 0.63 -27.43 16.55
CA LYS A 74 1.96 -26.98 16.96
C LYS A 74 2.99 -26.98 15.84
N LYS A 75 2.69 -27.58 14.69
CA LYS A 75 3.62 -27.70 13.56
C LYS A 75 3.66 -26.43 12.71
N CYS A 76 4.84 -25.92 12.44
CA CYS A 76 5.05 -24.77 11.56
C CYS A 76 4.51 -24.99 10.13
N SER A 77 4.50 -26.24 9.65
CA SER A 77 3.95 -26.57 8.33
C SER A 77 2.49 -26.17 8.16
N PHE A 78 1.68 -26.25 9.23
CA PHE A 78 0.30 -25.79 9.21
C PHE A 78 0.23 -24.28 8.95
N TYR A 79 0.97 -23.50 9.70
CA TYR A 79 0.99 -22.04 9.56
C TYR A 79 1.61 -21.58 8.24
N GLN A 80 2.62 -22.28 7.76
CA GLN A 80 3.22 -22.03 6.46
C GLN A 80 2.17 -22.21 5.33
N LYS A 81 1.41 -23.30 5.32
CA LYS A 81 0.29 -23.50 4.39
C LYS A 81 -0.74 -22.39 4.52
N TYR A 82 -1.14 -22.08 5.74
CA TYR A 82 -2.09 -21.01 6.04
C TYR A 82 -1.65 -19.67 5.44
N TYR A 83 -0.44 -19.21 5.76
CA TYR A 83 0.07 -17.95 5.22
C TYR A 83 0.22 -18.00 3.70
N THR A 84 0.67 -19.13 3.15
CA THR A 84 0.79 -19.28 1.69
C THR A 84 -0.55 -19.14 1.00
N ILE A 85 -1.61 -19.79 1.52
CA ILE A 85 -2.96 -19.68 0.95
C ILE A 85 -3.45 -18.25 1.00
N PHE A 86 -3.49 -17.66 2.18
CA PHE A 86 -4.07 -16.32 2.35
C PHE A 86 -3.29 -15.24 1.61
N TYR A 87 -1.96 -15.28 1.66
CA TYR A 87 -1.16 -14.29 0.94
C TYR A 87 -1.17 -14.50 -0.58
N SER A 88 -1.28 -15.74 -1.06
CA SER A 88 -1.48 -15.97 -2.50
C SER A 88 -2.83 -15.42 -2.96
N LEU A 89 -3.90 -15.66 -2.19
CA LEU A 89 -5.23 -15.10 -2.46
C LEU A 89 -5.20 -13.57 -2.46
N ILE A 90 -4.55 -12.97 -1.49
CA ILE A 90 -4.39 -11.52 -1.37
C ILE A 90 -3.61 -10.97 -2.56
N ASN A 91 -2.51 -11.62 -2.97
CA ASN A 91 -1.64 -11.15 -4.02
C ASN A 91 -2.31 -11.09 -5.41
N ILE A 92 -3.20 -12.03 -5.69
CA ILE A 92 -3.92 -12.09 -6.98
C ILE A 92 -4.84 -10.87 -7.17
N TYR A 93 -5.40 -10.31 -6.09
CA TYR A 93 -6.46 -9.30 -6.16
C TYR A 93 -6.10 -7.96 -5.52
N TYR A 94 -5.19 -7.96 -4.55
CA TYR A 94 -4.75 -6.71 -3.95
C TYR A 94 -3.55 -6.16 -4.71
N LYS A 95 -3.74 -5.02 -5.33
CA LYS A 95 -2.64 -4.23 -5.85
C LYS A 95 -1.70 -3.91 -4.69
N GLN A 96 -0.42 -4.15 -4.88
CA GLN A 96 0.65 -4.34 -3.89
C GLN A 96 0.84 -3.26 -2.79
N ASN A 97 0.06 -2.17 -2.81
CA ASN A 97 0.25 -1.02 -1.93
C ASN A 97 -0.78 -0.91 -0.78
N GLN A 98 -1.67 -1.87 -0.62
CA GLN A 98 -2.56 -1.90 0.53
C GLN A 98 -1.90 -2.64 1.70
N LYS A 99 -1.97 -2.04 2.90
CA LYS A 99 -1.44 -2.67 4.11
C LYS A 99 -2.40 -3.74 4.58
N ILE A 100 -2.12 -4.98 4.21
CA ILE A 100 -2.90 -6.13 4.64
C ILE A 100 -2.20 -6.82 5.79
N LEU A 101 -2.93 -7.02 6.86
CA LEU A 101 -2.46 -7.69 8.05
C LEU A 101 -3.29 -8.95 8.30
N LEU A 102 -2.66 -10.12 8.21
CA LEU A 102 -3.23 -11.37 8.69
C LEU A 102 -2.95 -11.49 10.19
N LYS A 103 -3.99 -11.55 11.01
CA LYS A 103 -3.85 -11.77 12.45
C LYS A 103 -4.19 -13.20 12.84
N PHE A 104 -3.38 -13.72 13.76
CA PHE A 104 -3.67 -14.91 14.54
C PHE A 104 -4.02 -14.50 15.97
N PRO A 105 -5.27 -14.26 16.31
CA PRO A 105 -5.64 -13.72 17.62
C PRO A 105 -5.32 -14.67 18.78
N GLN A 106 -5.24 -15.97 18.50
CA GLN A 106 -5.06 -16.99 19.55
C GLN A 106 -3.59 -17.25 19.93
N ILE A 107 -2.62 -16.87 19.08
CA ILE A 107 -1.18 -17.09 19.34
C ILE A 107 -0.54 -15.86 19.95
N PHE A 108 -0.97 -14.67 19.55
CA PHE A 108 -0.44 -13.39 20.04
C PHE A 108 -1.51 -12.67 20.86
N GLN A 109 -1.61 -13.00 22.16
CA GLN A 109 -2.71 -12.55 23.04
C GLN A 109 -2.67 -11.06 23.42
N ASN A 110 -1.57 -10.34 23.25
CA ASN A 110 -1.44 -8.93 23.67
C ASN A 110 -1.33 -7.98 22.48
N ASN A 111 -2.44 -7.74 21.81
CA ASN A 111 -2.50 -6.68 20.82
C ASN A 111 -3.28 -5.48 21.35
N ASN A 112 -2.58 -4.49 21.87
CA ASN A 112 -3.08 -3.12 22.08
C ASN A 112 -3.33 -2.40 20.74
N PHE A 113 -3.83 -3.12 19.74
CA PHE A 113 -4.18 -2.53 18.47
C PHE A 113 -5.53 -1.82 18.63
N ASN A 114 -5.52 -0.49 18.59
CA ASN A 114 -6.75 0.28 18.64
C ASN A 114 -7.58 0.00 17.38
N THR A 115 -8.70 -0.71 17.54
CA THR A 115 -9.63 -1.07 16.45
C THR A 115 -10.87 -0.19 16.43
N GLU A 116 -10.93 0.89 17.22
CA GLU A 116 -12.11 1.76 17.34
C GLU A 116 -12.48 2.42 15.99
N ASN A 117 -11.47 2.70 15.17
CA ASN A 117 -11.64 3.31 13.85
C ASN A 117 -11.80 2.30 12.70
N TYR A 118 -12.03 1.01 13.00
CA TYR A 118 -12.19 -0.03 11.99
C TYR A 118 -13.65 -0.45 11.86
N GLU A 119 -14.13 -0.53 10.61
CA GLU A 119 -15.37 -1.25 10.33
C GLU A 119 -15.12 -2.76 10.52
N LYS A 120 -16.11 -3.48 11.07
CA LYS A 120 -15.99 -4.92 11.38
C LYS A 120 -17.06 -5.72 10.65
N ILE A 121 -16.62 -6.77 9.96
CA ILE A 121 -17.49 -7.73 9.29
C ILE A 121 -17.08 -9.14 9.73
N GLU A 122 -18.04 -9.89 10.21
CA GLU A 122 -17.82 -11.25 10.72
C GLU A 122 -18.56 -12.26 9.86
N PHE A 123 -17.84 -13.29 9.39
CA PHE A 123 -18.36 -14.43 8.65
C PHE A 123 -18.30 -15.66 9.53
N ASN A 124 -19.47 -16.20 9.90
CA ASN A 124 -19.55 -17.46 10.64
C ASN A 124 -19.87 -18.59 9.65
N LEU A 125 -18.86 -19.41 9.36
CA LEU A 125 -18.98 -20.46 8.34
C LEU A 125 -19.82 -21.66 8.80
N LEU A 126 -19.88 -21.97 10.11
CA LEU A 126 -20.73 -23.04 10.63
C LEU A 126 -22.21 -22.70 10.56
N SER A 127 -22.58 -21.49 10.89
CA SER A 127 -23.99 -21.03 10.87
C SER A 127 -24.42 -20.43 9.55
N SER A 128 -23.53 -20.33 8.56
CA SER A 128 -23.77 -19.65 7.28
C SER A 128 -24.31 -18.23 7.45
N LYS A 129 -23.77 -17.50 8.41
CA LYS A 129 -24.20 -16.14 8.73
C LYS A 129 -23.11 -15.11 8.54
N ILE A 130 -23.50 -13.91 8.13
CA ILE A 130 -22.65 -12.71 8.10
C ILE A 130 -23.20 -11.70 9.08
N THR A 131 -22.34 -11.13 9.91
CA THR A 131 -22.70 -10.03 10.81
C THR A 131 -22.01 -8.75 10.34
N ILE A 132 -22.80 -7.73 9.99
CA ILE A 132 -22.32 -6.43 9.56
C ILE A 132 -23.03 -5.37 10.40
N LYS A 133 -22.26 -4.50 11.08
CA LYS A 133 -22.83 -3.43 11.94
C LYS A 133 -23.92 -3.97 12.90
N LYS A 134 -23.69 -5.15 13.50
CA LYS A 134 -24.62 -5.87 14.40
C LYS A 134 -25.91 -6.42 13.73
N LYS A 135 -26.01 -6.42 12.40
CA LYS A 135 -27.11 -7.08 11.67
C LYS A 135 -26.62 -8.40 11.10
N GLU A 136 -27.42 -9.45 11.26
CA GLU A 136 -27.13 -10.79 10.73
C GLU A 136 -27.81 -11.02 9.38
N PHE A 137 -27.13 -11.70 8.47
CA PHE A 137 -27.60 -12.10 7.15
C PHE A 137 -27.26 -13.58 6.89
N ASN A 138 -28.17 -14.30 6.23
CA ASN A 138 -27.89 -15.67 5.80
C ASN A 138 -27.12 -15.67 4.48
N ILE A 139 -26.13 -16.58 4.38
CA ILE A 139 -25.35 -16.80 3.17
C ILE A 139 -25.77 -18.12 2.56
N ASN A 140 -26.11 -18.11 1.28
CA ASN A 140 -26.28 -19.36 0.53
C ASN A 140 -24.96 -19.75 -0.16
N PHE A 141 -24.25 -20.72 0.40
CA PHE A 141 -22.98 -21.20 -0.14
C PHE A 141 -23.11 -22.06 -1.39
N SER A 142 -24.30 -22.61 -1.68
CA SER A 142 -24.51 -23.49 -2.85
C SER A 142 -24.50 -22.77 -4.19
N SER A 143 -24.69 -21.44 -4.20
CA SER A 143 -24.69 -20.62 -5.42
C SER A 143 -23.31 -20.17 -5.91
N ILE A 144 -22.23 -20.63 -5.25
CA ILE A 144 -20.86 -20.20 -5.58
C ILE A 144 -20.34 -21.04 -6.75
N SER A 145 -20.23 -20.45 -7.94
CA SER A 145 -19.70 -21.13 -9.13
C SER A 145 -18.20 -21.47 -9.01
N GLN A 146 -17.79 -22.58 -9.62
CA GLN A 146 -16.45 -23.19 -9.52
C GLN A 146 -15.34 -22.51 -10.35
N ASN A 147 -15.58 -21.37 -10.98
CA ASN A 147 -14.76 -20.85 -12.08
C ASN A 147 -13.52 -20.03 -11.67
N LEU A 148 -12.83 -20.37 -10.57
CA LEU A 148 -11.56 -19.73 -10.24
C LEU A 148 -10.44 -20.78 -10.22
N THR A 149 -9.39 -20.52 -10.97
CA THR A 149 -8.22 -21.39 -11.16
C THR A 149 -7.37 -21.45 -9.88
N HIS A 150 -7.68 -22.42 -8.99
CA HIS A 150 -6.91 -22.67 -7.77
C HIS A 150 -5.72 -23.57 -7.97
N GLU A 151 -5.55 -24.11 -9.17
CA GLU A 151 -4.49 -25.08 -9.49
C GLU A 151 -3.11 -24.55 -9.09
N ASN A 152 -2.86 -23.26 -9.30
CA ASN A 152 -1.59 -22.65 -8.97
C ASN A 152 -1.34 -22.50 -7.47
N ILE A 153 -2.37 -22.14 -6.68
CA ILE A 153 -2.24 -22.05 -5.21
C ILE A 153 -1.98 -23.43 -4.62
N ILE A 154 -2.75 -24.41 -5.06
CA ILE A 154 -2.58 -25.82 -4.64
C ILE A 154 -1.23 -26.34 -5.09
N LYS A 155 -0.79 -26.03 -6.30
CA LYS A 155 0.53 -26.40 -6.83
C LYS A 155 1.66 -25.76 -6.01
N ASN A 156 1.53 -24.48 -5.66
CA ASN A 156 2.50 -23.78 -4.82
C ASN A 156 2.60 -24.39 -3.42
N ILE A 157 1.47 -24.80 -2.83
CA ILE A 157 1.45 -25.47 -1.53
C ILE A 157 2.05 -26.86 -1.61
N ASN A 158 1.67 -27.65 -2.63
CA ASN A 158 2.13 -29.03 -2.80
C ASN A 158 3.63 -29.09 -3.16
N ASN A 159 4.14 -28.12 -3.91
CA ASN A 159 5.54 -28.03 -4.28
C ASN A 159 6.42 -27.38 -3.17
N SER A 160 5.80 -26.86 -2.11
CA SER A 160 6.54 -26.19 -1.04
C SER A 160 7.23 -27.20 -0.10
N LYS A 161 8.52 -27.01 0.14
CA LYS A 161 9.23 -27.72 1.20
C LYS A 161 8.76 -27.16 2.55
N LEU A 162 7.85 -27.91 3.19
CA LEU A 162 7.26 -27.51 4.46
C LEU A 162 8.24 -27.69 5.61
N LEU A 163 8.20 -26.79 6.57
CA LEU A 163 8.98 -26.87 7.80
C LEU A 163 8.44 -27.99 8.70
N ASN A 164 9.33 -28.83 9.21
CA ASN A 164 8.98 -29.90 10.15
C ASN A 164 9.06 -29.44 11.62
N GLU A 165 9.57 -28.23 11.86
CA GLU A 165 9.71 -27.65 13.19
C GLU A 165 8.35 -27.39 13.85
N GLU A 166 8.32 -27.38 15.18
CA GLU A 166 7.20 -26.90 15.97
C GLU A 166 7.30 -25.38 16.18
N ILE A 167 6.18 -24.74 16.47
CA ILE A 167 6.17 -23.33 16.88
C ILE A 167 6.94 -23.17 18.20
N PHE A 168 7.59 -22.01 18.39
CA PHE A 168 8.38 -21.68 19.57
C PHE A 168 9.49 -22.71 19.90
N THR A 169 10.11 -23.29 18.85
CA THR A 169 11.18 -24.27 18.99
C THR A 169 12.49 -23.65 19.47
N TYR A 170 12.83 -22.46 18.93
CA TYR A 170 14.12 -21.84 19.17
C TYR A 170 14.02 -20.70 20.18
N ASN A 171 14.97 -20.60 21.12
CA ASN A 171 15.02 -19.49 22.06
C ASN A 171 15.43 -18.17 21.35
N TYR A 172 16.39 -18.26 20.42
CA TYR A 172 16.88 -17.12 19.70
C TYR A 172 17.14 -17.47 18.23
N ILE A 173 16.44 -16.80 17.35
CA ILE A 173 16.66 -16.86 15.90
C ILE A 173 16.93 -15.48 15.34
N CYS A 174 17.43 -15.46 14.11
CA CYS A 174 17.53 -14.21 13.36
C CYS A 174 17.13 -14.40 11.90
N PHE A 175 16.93 -13.28 11.24
CA PHE A 175 16.84 -13.15 9.79
C PHE A 175 17.39 -11.79 9.37
N ALA A 176 17.86 -11.69 8.14
CA ALA A 176 18.38 -10.45 7.59
C ALA A 176 17.98 -10.28 6.12
N GLY A 177 17.90 -9.04 5.69
CA GLY A 177 17.56 -8.73 4.29
C GLY A 177 17.57 -7.24 3.98
N THR A 178 17.26 -6.92 2.74
CA THR A 178 17.09 -5.53 2.30
C THR A 178 15.83 -4.93 2.90
N PHE A 179 14.71 -5.64 2.85
CA PHE A 179 13.38 -5.23 3.31
C PHE A 179 12.90 -3.91 2.70
N ASP A 180 13.26 -3.70 1.44
CA ASP A 180 12.83 -2.58 0.63
C ASP A 180 11.40 -2.83 0.13
N TYR A 181 10.50 -1.86 0.27
CA TYR A 181 9.07 -2.04 -0.02
C TYR A 181 8.52 -3.34 0.57
N LEU A 182 8.22 -3.35 1.87
CA LEU A 182 7.71 -4.54 2.54
C LEU A 182 6.53 -5.14 1.77
N HIS A 183 6.72 -6.36 1.29
CA HIS A 183 5.76 -7.09 0.45
C HIS A 183 5.40 -8.44 1.07
N ILE A 184 4.48 -9.16 0.43
CA ILE A 184 3.96 -10.45 0.91
C ILE A 184 5.03 -11.47 1.27
N GLY A 185 6.08 -11.59 0.45
CA GLY A 185 7.21 -12.49 0.75
C GLY A 185 7.93 -12.13 2.05
N HIS A 186 8.14 -10.84 2.31
CA HIS A 186 8.67 -10.37 3.57
C HIS A 186 7.72 -10.65 4.74
N ASN A 187 6.41 -10.48 4.54
CA ASN A 187 5.42 -10.72 5.57
C ASN A 187 5.43 -12.18 6.03
N ILE A 188 5.53 -13.14 5.11
CA ILE A 188 5.65 -14.56 5.45
C ILE A 188 6.93 -14.85 6.22
N LEU A 189 8.07 -14.34 5.75
CA LEU A 189 9.35 -14.50 6.43
C LEU A 189 9.26 -14.02 7.89
N ILE A 190 8.71 -12.84 8.10
CA ILE A 190 8.56 -12.22 9.41
C ILE A 190 7.60 -13.04 10.28
N GLN A 191 6.41 -13.38 9.78
CA GLN A 191 5.40 -14.13 10.53
C GLN A 191 5.91 -15.52 10.94
N MET A 192 6.56 -16.24 10.01
CA MET A 192 7.14 -17.55 10.33
C MET A 192 8.28 -17.44 11.33
N SER A 193 9.10 -16.39 11.26
CA SER A 193 10.15 -16.15 12.25
C SER A 193 9.56 -15.87 13.65
N LEU A 194 8.49 -15.07 13.73
CA LEU A 194 7.76 -14.84 14.98
C LEU A 194 7.22 -16.13 15.58
N LEU A 195 6.71 -17.06 14.76
CA LEU A 195 6.22 -18.36 15.22
C LEU A 195 7.33 -19.31 15.68
N LEU A 196 8.48 -19.28 15.03
CA LEU A 196 9.61 -20.16 15.36
C LEU A 196 10.33 -19.75 16.66
N SER A 197 10.30 -18.46 16.98
CA SER A 197 11.01 -17.92 18.13
C SER A 197 10.20 -18.01 19.41
N LYS A 198 10.85 -18.46 20.49
CA LYS A 198 10.29 -18.46 21.84
C LYS A 198 10.56 -17.16 22.59
N ASN A 199 11.78 -16.64 22.52
CA ASN A 199 12.22 -15.55 23.40
C ASN A 199 12.81 -14.36 22.64
N LYS A 200 13.72 -14.56 21.67
CA LYS A 200 14.47 -13.48 21.06
C LYS A 200 14.54 -13.60 19.53
N ILE A 201 14.38 -12.48 18.85
CA ILE A 201 14.49 -12.39 17.40
C ILE A 201 15.47 -11.27 17.04
N GLY A 202 16.51 -11.61 16.26
CA GLY A 202 17.42 -10.65 15.67
C GLY A 202 17.01 -10.32 14.24
N ILE A 203 16.87 -9.02 13.93
CA ILE A 203 16.50 -8.56 12.59
C ILE A 203 17.61 -7.68 12.05
N GLY A 204 18.28 -8.16 11.00
CA GLY A 204 19.32 -7.43 10.27
C GLY A 204 18.74 -6.71 9.05
N ILE A 205 18.87 -5.36 8.99
CA ILE A 205 18.51 -4.55 7.83
C ILE A 205 19.78 -4.18 7.08
N CYS A 206 19.92 -4.54 5.81
CA CYS A 206 21.11 -4.19 5.03
C CYS A 206 21.30 -2.66 4.99
N SER A 207 22.53 -2.19 5.24
CA SER A 207 22.87 -0.77 5.09
C SER A 207 22.72 -0.31 3.62
N ASP A 208 22.64 1.00 3.42
CA ASP A 208 22.51 1.56 2.06
C ASP A 208 23.77 1.26 1.23
N GLU A 209 24.95 1.14 1.87
CA GLU A 209 26.18 0.74 1.22
C GLU A 209 26.14 -0.69 0.69
N MET A 210 25.55 -1.64 1.42
CA MET A 210 25.40 -3.03 0.96
C MET A 210 24.55 -3.14 -0.32
N ILE A 211 23.58 -2.26 -0.47
CA ILE A 211 22.64 -2.29 -1.60
C ILE A 211 22.92 -1.25 -2.68
N LYS A 212 24.06 -0.54 -2.61
CA LYS A 212 24.40 0.55 -3.54
C LYS A 212 24.45 0.15 -5.03
N LYS A 213 24.58 -1.15 -5.32
CA LYS A 213 24.53 -1.68 -6.68
C LYS A 213 23.10 -1.86 -7.20
N LYS A 214 22.08 -1.82 -6.32
CA LYS A 214 20.68 -1.85 -6.75
C LYS A 214 20.32 -0.49 -7.34
N SER A 215 19.77 -0.47 -8.52
CA SER A 215 19.45 0.76 -9.26
C SER A 215 17.94 0.83 -9.55
N PRO A 216 17.38 2.02 -9.75
CA PRO A 216 17.97 3.34 -9.44
C PRO A 216 17.89 3.67 -7.94
N LYS A 217 18.88 4.41 -7.42
CA LYS A 217 19.02 4.72 -6.00
C LYS A 217 17.82 5.49 -5.41
N PHE A 218 17.26 6.42 -6.18
CA PHE A 218 16.12 7.24 -5.73
C PHE A 218 14.82 6.46 -5.61
N LEU A 219 14.77 5.19 -6.05
CA LEU A 219 13.67 4.25 -5.81
C LEU A 219 13.87 3.39 -4.57
N LEU A 220 15.05 3.38 -3.96
CA LEU A 220 15.32 2.56 -2.78
C LEU A 220 14.93 3.33 -1.51
N GLU A 221 14.18 2.69 -0.64
CA GLU A 221 13.98 3.20 0.72
C GLU A 221 15.33 3.20 1.46
N SER A 222 15.61 4.27 2.23
CA SER A 222 16.82 4.31 3.06
C SER A 222 16.81 3.22 4.12
N SER A 223 17.97 2.81 4.61
CA SER A 223 18.08 1.79 5.68
C SER A 223 17.30 2.17 6.93
N ASN A 224 17.23 3.47 7.27
CA ASN A 224 16.42 3.96 8.37
C ASN A 224 14.93 3.83 8.11
N GLU A 225 14.46 4.11 6.89
CA GLU A 225 13.04 3.95 6.53
C GLU A 225 12.65 2.47 6.54
N ARG A 226 13.47 1.60 5.98
CA ARG A 226 13.27 0.14 5.98
C ARG A 226 13.21 -0.42 7.40
N LEU A 227 14.08 0.08 8.29
CA LEU A 227 14.06 -0.25 9.71
C LEU A 227 12.77 0.23 10.41
N ASN A 228 12.32 1.45 10.13
CA ASN A 228 11.10 2.01 10.70
C ASN A 228 9.86 1.25 10.21
N ASN A 229 9.82 0.90 8.91
CA ASN A 229 8.74 0.10 8.35
C ASN A 229 8.69 -1.30 8.95
N MET A 230 9.86 -1.92 9.17
CA MET A 230 9.97 -3.20 9.88
C MET A 230 9.45 -3.12 11.32
N LYS A 231 9.85 -2.12 12.09
CA LYS A 231 9.36 -1.90 13.46
C LYS A 231 7.85 -1.75 13.50
N LYS A 232 7.28 -0.87 12.66
CA LYS A 232 5.84 -0.68 12.55
C LYS A 232 5.10 -1.96 12.16
N PHE A 233 5.70 -2.77 11.28
CA PHE A 233 5.12 -4.05 10.89
C PHE A 233 5.09 -5.04 12.07
N ILE A 234 6.18 -5.17 12.80
CA ILE A 234 6.27 -6.05 14.00
C ILE A 234 5.29 -5.59 15.08
N GLU A 235 5.23 -4.29 15.37
CA GLU A 235 4.30 -3.72 16.36
C GLU A 235 2.84 -4.02 16.00
N LYS A 236 2.48 -3.94 14.71
CA LYS A 236 1.13 -4.25 14.25
C LYS A 236 0.77 -5.74 14.35
N ASN A 237 1.73 -6.63 14.13
CA ASN A 237 1.50 -8.07 14.21
C ASN A 237 1.44 -8.57 15.66
N GLY A 238 2.03 -7.83 16.60
CA GLY A 238 2.17 -8.22 17.99
C GLY A 238 3.29 -9.24 18.20
N LEU A 239 3.74 -9.30 19.43
CA LEU A 239 4.75 -10.26 19.91
C LEU A 239 4.11 -11.16 20.95
N ASN A 240 4.62 -12.39 21.10
CA ASN A 240 4.33 -13.18 22.30
C ASN A 240 4.91 -12.45 23.52
N ASN A 241 4.27 -12.54 24.70
CA ASN A 241 4.66 -11.85 25.94
C ASN A 241 6.12 -11.98 26.31
N ASN A 242 6.78 -13.06 25.89
CA ASN A 242 8.16 -13.35 26.20
C ASN A 242 9.14 -13.01 25.07
N GLN A 243 8.65 -12.53 23.92
CA GLN A 243 9.52 -12.24 22.77
C GLN A 243 10.11 -10.84 22.85
N ASN A 244 11.42 -10.77 22.64
CA ASN A 244 12.18 -9.52 22.50
C ASN A 244 12.76 -9.42 21.09
N VAL A 245 12.60 -8.27 20.45
CA VAL A 245 13.12 -8.03 19.10
C VAL A 245 14.30 -7.08 19.14
N PHE A 246 15.41 -7.55 18.58
CA PHE A 246 16.63 -6.78 18.41
C PHE A 246 16.77 -6.39 16.93
N TYR A 247 16.94 -5.11 16.66
CA TYR A 247 17.11 -4.57 15.32
C TYR A 247 18.52 -4.04 15.12
N LYS A 248 19.12 -4.34 13.98
CA LYS A 248 20.44 -3.80 13.60
C LYS A 248 20.50 -3.47 12.11
N ILE A 249 21.04 -2.29 11.78
CA ILE A 249 21.49 -2.02 10.42
C ILE A 249 22.84 -2.71 10.27
N ILE A 250 22.90 -3.71 9.40
CA ILE A 250 24.09 -4.53 9.15
C ILE A 250 24.89 -3.96 7.98
N THR A 251 26.21 -4.04 8.09
CA THR A 251 27.16 -3.52 7.08
C THR A 251 27.78 -4.62 6.24
N ASP A 252 27.62 -5.87 6.64
CA ASP A 252 28.01 -7.07 5.91
C ASP A 252 27.03 -8.21 6.10
N SER A 253 27.14 -9.27 5.32
CA SER A 253 26.21 -10.40 5.31
C SER A 253 26.37 -11.36 6.48
N ILE A 254 27.37 -11.20 7.31
CA ILE A 254 27.73 -12.10 8.42
C ILE A 254 27.34 -11.47 9.74
N ASP A 255 27.79 -10.23 9.96
CA ASP A 255 27.50 -9.37 11.10
C ASP A 255 27.29 -10.17 12.43
N PHE A 256 26.24 -9.87 13.19
CA PHE A 256 25.97 -10.55 14.47
C PHE A 256 25.66 -12.05 14.32
N ALA A 257 25.15 -12.50 13.16
CA ALA A 257 24.87 -13.92 12.93
C ALA A 257 26.13 -14.79 12.96
N GLY A 258 27.27 -14.24 12.56
CA GLY A 258 28.57 -14.94 12.57
C GLY A 258 29.25 -15.00 13.91
N ILE A 259 28.87 -14.16 14.88
CA ILE A 259 29.62 -14.00 16.16
C ILE A 259 28.79 -14.24 17.43
N ASP A 260 27.45 -14.11 17.37
CA ASP A 260 26.60 -14.31 18.56
C ASP A 260 26.50 -15.79 18.91
N LYS A 261 27.09 -16.17 20.07
CA LYS A 261 27.14 -17.57 20.55
C LYS A 261 25.78 -18.12 20.95
N ASN A 262 24.81 -17.24 21.30
CA ASN A 262 23.49 -17.63 21.77
C ASN A 262 22.49 -17.85 20.65
N LEU A 263 22.86 -17.51 19.41
CA LEU A 263 22.01 -17.68 18.26
C LEU A 263 21.84 -19.16 17.91
N GLU A 264 20.59 -19.62 17.75
CA GLU A 264 20.25 -21.03 17.51
C GLU A 264 19.85 -21.28 16.05
N GLY A 265 19.23 -20.30 15.39
CA GLY A 265 18.74 -20.45 14.03
C GLY A 265 18.79 -19.18 13.19
N LEU A 266 18.96 -19.38 11.88
CA LEU A 266 18.91 -18.33 10.84
C LEU A 266 17.82 -18.69 9.83
N VAL A 267 16.80 -17.82 9.74
CA VAL A 267 15.70 -18.00 8.81
C VAL A 267 16.07 -17.34 7.48
N LEU A 268 15.94 -18.09 6.41
CA LEU A 268 16.42 -17.76 5.07
C LEU A 268 15.36 -18.08 4.01
N THR A 269 15.57 -17.56 2.83
CA THR A 269 14.92 -18.03 1.60
C THR A 269 15.91 -18.84 0.77
N GLU A 270 15.42 -19.56 -0.25
CA GLU A 270 16.31 -20.33 -1.16
C GLU A 270 17.44 -19.48 -1.75
N GLU A 271 17.13 -18.22 -2.10
CA GLU A 271 18.11 -17.29 -2.68
C GLU A 271 19.24 -16.90 -1.70
N THR A 272 18.93 -16.87 -0.40
CA THR A 272 19.86 -16.46 0.65
C THR A 272 20.52 -17.65 1.36
N PHE A 273 20.15 -18.88 1.01
CA PHE A 273 20.60 -20.10 1.68
C PHE A 273 22.11 -20.25 1.67
N LYS A 274 22.76 -20.01 0.53
CA LYS A 274 24.23 -20.02 0.41
C LYS A 274 24.90 -19.02 1.37
N GLY A 275 24.29 -17.87 1.60
CA GLY A 275 24.76 -16.91 2.57
C GLY A 275 24.76 -17.48 4.01
N GLY A 276 23.73 -18.27 4.35
CA GLY A 276 23.66 -18.97 5.63
C GLY A 276 24.75 -20.02 5.80
N GLU A 277 25.12 -20.74 4.74
CA GLU A 277 26.22 -21.69 4.77
C GLU A 277 27.55 -20.98 5.07
N ILE A 278 27.81 -19.83 4.44
CA ILE A 278 28.98 -18.98 4.71
C ILE A 278 29.00 -18.51 6.16
N VAL A 279 27.85 -18.09 6.71
CA VAL A 279 27.74 -17.74 8.14
C VAL A 279 28.19 -18.91 9.01
N ASN A 280 27.73 -20.13 8.74
CA ASN A 280 28.13 -21.33 9.50
C ASN A 280 29.60 -21.68 9.34
N GLU A 281 30.20 -21.49 8.18
CA GLU A 281 31.64 -21.66 7.98
C GLU A 281 32.46 -20.69 8.81
N ILE A 282 32.04 -19.43 8.88
CA ILE A 282 32.74 -18.41 9.69
C ILE A 282 32.55 -18.67 11.18
N ARG A 283 31.38 -19.09 11.63
CA ARG A 283 31.14 -19.50 13.00
C ARG A 283 32.12 -20.62 13.40
N MET A 284 32.28 -21.61 12.55
CA MET A 284 33.24 -22.71 12.81
C MET A 284 34.70 -22.23 12.90
N LYS A 285 35.12 -21.32 11.97
CA LYS A 285 36.46 -20.72 12.04
C LYS A 285 36.69 -19.93 13.32
N ASN A 286 35.63 -19.38 13.90
CA ASN A 286 35.66 -18.63 15.15
C ASN A 286 35.41 -19.52 16.40
N ASN A 287 35.41 -20.85 16.26
CA ASN A 287 35.11 -21.82 17.33
C ASN A 287 33.72 -21.59 17.98
N ILE A 288 32.72 -21.23 17.15
CA ILE A 288 31.34 -21.06 17.56
C ILE A 288 30.50 -22.15 16.87
N ASN A 289 29.52 -22.72 17.59
CA ASN A 289 28.64 -23.74 17.06
C ASN A 289 27.88 -23.28 15.82
N LYS A 290 27.67 -24.19 14.87
CA LYS A 290 26.76 -23.95 13.73
C LYS A 290 25.36 -23.67 14.26
N ILE A 291 24.66 -22.78 13.54
CA ILE A 291 23.23 -22.52 13.75
C ILE A 291 22.40 -23.31 12.75
N LYS A 292 21.16 -23.59 13.11
CA LYS A 292 20.20 -24.22 12.21
C LYS A 292 19.86 -23.25 11.06
N LEU A 293 20.00 -23.70 9.83
CA LEU A 293 19.50 -22.97 8.66
C LEU A 293 18.07 -23.41 8.38
N ILE A 294 17.13 -22.45 8.45
CA ILE A 294 15.70 -22.67 8.29
C ILE A 294 15.28 -21.99 6.98
N CYS A 295 15.06 -22.80 5.94
CA CYS A 295 14.73 -22.30 4.60
C CYS A 295 13.23 -22.22 4.41
N LEU A 296 12.73 -21.02 4.12
CA LEU A 296 11.35 -20.76 3.73
C LEU A 296 11.22 -20.67 2.22
N ASN A 297 10.17 -21.27 1.67
CA ASN A 297 9.86 -21.14 0.26
C ASN A 297 9.33 -19.74 -0.07
N VAL A 298 9.62 -19.32 -1.27
CA VAL A 298 9.18 -18.04 -1.83
C VAL A 298 7.86 -18.24 -2.57
N ILE A 299 6.94 -17.28 -2.43
CA ILE A 299 5.69 -17.25 -3.20
C ILE A 299 5.98 -16.72 -4.59
N ASN A 300 5.61 -17.49 -5.61
CA ASN A 300 5.64 -17.08 -7.01
C ASN A 300 4.32 -16.43 -7.41
N ASN A 301 4.36 -15.46 -8.30
CA ASN A 301 3.17 -14.83 -8.88
C ASN A 301 2.63 -15.73 -10.01
N ASP A 302 1.32 -16.08 -9.97
CA ASP A 302 0.75 -17.14 -10.78
C ASP A 302 0.66 -16.85 -12.29
N ASN A 303 0.75 -15.59 -12.71
CA ASN A 303 0.47 -15.24 -14.11
C ASN A 303 1.70 -15.09 -15.02
N GLU A 304 2.93 -15.03 -14.50
CA GLU A 304 4.11 -14.74 -15.33
C GLU A 304 5.42 -15.31 -14.78
N ASN A 305 5.52 -16.40 -14.09
CA ASN A 305 6.80 -16.85 -13.47
C ASN A 305 7.55 -15.75 -12.69
N ASN A 306 6.91 -14.62 -12.40
CA ASN A 306 7.50 -13.46 -11.74
C ASN A 306 7.26 -13.54 -10.24
N LYS A 307 8.35 -13.65 -9.51
CA LYS A 307 8.36 -13.61 -8.05
C LYS A 307 7.94 -12.24 -7.54
N VAL A 308 7.05 -12.18 -6.53
CA VAL A 308 6.80 -10.94 -5.80
C VAL A 308 8.07 -10.54 -5.06
N SER A 309 8.66 -9.44 -5.47
CA SER A 309 9.93 -8.93 -4.92
C SER A 309 9.95 -7.41 -4.93
N SER A 310 10.83 -6.83 -4.12
CA SER A 310 11.06 -5.37 -4.15
C SER A 310 11.47 -4.88 -5.54
N SER A 311 12.21 -5.71 -6.30
CA SER A 311 12.58 -5.38 -7.69
C SER A 311 11.37 -5.35 -8.62
N PHE A 312 10.43 -6.28 -8.45
CA PHE A 312 9.17 -6.26 -9.18
C PHE A 312 8.38 -4.97 -8.88
N ILE A 313 8.26 -4.57 -7.61
CA ILE A 313 7.57 -3.33 -7.22
C ILE A 313 8.23 -2.10 -7.86
N ARG A 314 9.56 -2.03 -7.87
CA ARG A 314 10.29 -0.93 -8.54
C ARG A 314 10.06 -0.91 -10.05
N ASN A 315 10.01 -2.08 -10.69
CA ASN A 315 9.71 -2.18 -12.11
C ASN A 315 8.28 -1.71 -12.41
N GLU A 316 7.30 -2.06 -11.58
CA GLU A 316 5.93 -1.54 -11.72
C GLU A 316 5.87 0.00 -11.62
N ILE A 317 6.68 0.60 -10.76
CA ILE A 317 6.82 2.06 -10.71
C ILE A 317 7.40 2.59 -12.03
N LEU A 318 8.44 1.94 -12.54
CA LEU A 318 9.11 2.35 -13.78
C LEU A 318 8.27 2.08 -15.05
N ASN A 319 7.33 1.16 -15.00
CA ASN A 319 6.35 0.97 -16.08
C ASN A 319 5.37 2.15 -16.19
N LYS A 320 5.14 2.88 -15.08
CA LYS A 320 4.25 4.04 -15.05
C LYS A 320 4.95 5.35 -15.36
N ILE A 321 6.22 5.49 -15.01
CA ILE A 321 7.00 6.70 -15.20
C ILE A 321 8.43 6.36 -15.59
N SER A 322 8.95 6.97 -16.65
CA SER A 322 10.33 6.74 -17.07
C SER A 322 11.34 7.20 -16.01
N ILE A 323 12.49 6.53 -15.96
CA ILE A 323 13.59 6.87 -15.03
C ILE A 323 13.95 8.35 -15.14
N GLU A 324 14.09 8.87 -16.35
CA GLU A 324 14.47 10.27 -16.61
C GLU A 324 13.43 11.26 -16.03
N LYS A 325 12.14 10.99 -16.25
CA LYS A 325 11.07 11.83 -15.70
C LYS A 325 11.08 11.79 -14.17
N LEU A 326 11.22 10.61 -13.60
CA LEU A 326 11.23 10.43 -12.16
C LEU A 326 12.44 11.10 -11.49
N GLU A 327 13.62 11.02 -12.12
CA GLU A 327 14.83 11.71 -11.65
C GLU A 327 14.65 13.22 -11.63
N LYS A 328 14.04 13.80 -12.68
CA LYS A 328 13.71 15.24 -12.71
C LYS A 328 12.78 15.64 -11.57
N ILE A 329 11.78 14.81 -11.24
CA ILE A 329 10.86 15.07 -10.13
C ILE A 329 11.59 14.95 -8.78
N TYR A 330 12.44 13.95 -8.64
CA TYR A 330 13.29 13.77 -7.45
C TYR A 330 14.16 15.02 -7.18
N GLU A 331 14.84 15.53 -8.21
CA GLU A 331 15.67 16.74 -8.09
C GLU A 331 14.82 17.99 -7.78
N LYS A 332 13.62 18.11 -8.34
CA LYS A 332 12.70 19.22 -7.98
C LYS A 332 12.26 19.14 -6.50
N PHE A 333 11.96 17.95 -5.99
CA PHE A 333 11.62 17.77 -4.58
C PHE A 333 12.83 18.03 -3.67
N LYS A 334 14.00 17.60 -4.07
CA LYS A 334 15.25 17.88 -3.38
C LYS A 334 15.52 19.38 -3.31
N PHE A 335 15.32 20.10 -4.42
CA PHE A 335 15.43 21.55 -4.46
C PHE A 335 14.45 22.24 -3.49
N LEU A 336 13.20 21.78 -3.41
CA LEU A 336 12.24 22.28 -2.41
C LEU A 336 12.80 22.14 -0.99
N ILE A 337 13.28 20.94 -0.63
CA ILE A 337 13.76 20.66 0.73
C ILE A 337 15.02 21.45 1.07
N GLU A 338 16.03 21.38 0.22
CA GLU A 338 17.36 21.93 0.51
C GLU A 338 17.43 23.45 0.30
N ASN A 339 16.83 23.97 -0.78
CA ASN A 339 17.00 25.37 -1.19
C ASN A 339 15.82 26.27 -0.80
N VAL A 340 14.59 25.80 -0.87
CA VAL A 340 13.42 26.61 -0.53
C VAL A 340 13.14 26.56 0.97
N LEU A 341 13.23 25.37 1.58
CA LEU A 341 12.95 25.15 3.00
C LEU A 341 14.23 25.19 3.86
N ASN A 342 15.41 25.19 3.26
CA ASN A 342 16.72 25.16 3.95
C ASN A 342 16.88 23.99 4.93
N VAL A 343 16.37 22.82 4.58
CA VAL A 343 16.46 21.61 5.38
C VAL A 343 17.58 20.72 4.86
N ASN A 344 18.73 20.71 5.52
CA ASN A 344 19.90 19.89 5.17
C ASN A 344 19.91 18.58 5.98
N ASN A 345 18.84 17.78 5.88
CA ASN A 345 18.71 16.50 6.57
C ASN A 345 18.33 15.40 5.58
N ILE A 346 19.30 14.56 5.22
CA ILE A 346 19.11 13.49 4.25
C ILE A 346 18.08 12.43 4.71
N ASN A 347 17.96 12.17 6.01
CA ASN A 347 16.97 11.23 6.52
C ASN A 347 15.55 11.79 6.40
N PHE A 348 15.39 13.10 6.66
CA PHE A 348 14.13 13.81 6.44
C PHE A 348 13.75 13.77 4.96
N PHE A 349 14.67 14.11 4.07
CA PHE A 349 14.45 14.07 2.63
C PHE A 349 14.04 12.68 2.16
N ASN A 350 14.81 11.64 2.50
CA ASN A 350 14.54 10.26 2.09
C ASN A 350 13.19 9.76 2.62
N HIS A 351 12.84 10.11 3.86
CA HIS A 351 11.55 9.76 4.45
C HIS A 351 10.39 10.35 3.65
N TRP A 352 10.43 11.64 3.38
CA TRP A 352 9.32 12.31 2.68
C TRP A 352 9.29 12.01 1.18
N TRP A 353 10.45 11.77 0.56
CA TRP A 353 10.49 11.25 -0.79
C TRP A 353 9.81 9.87 -0.89
N SER A 354 10.12 8.95 0.01
CA SER A 354 9.47 7.63 0.06
C SER A 354 7.96 7.75 0.23
N ILE A 355 7.48 8.66 1.08
CA ILE A 355 6.04 8.90 1.28
C ILE A 355 5.39 9.40 -0.01
N LEU A 356 5.98 10.38 -0.69
CA LEU A 356 5.48 10.89 -1.97
C LEU A 356 5.45 9.77 -3.01
N LEU A 357 6.58 9.09 -3.20
CA LEU A 357 6.72 8.05 -4.20
C LEU A 357 5.67 6.94 -4.01
N ILE A 358 5.55 6.38 -2.81
CA ILE A 358 4.58 5.31 -2.51
C ILE A 358 3.14 5.77 -2.76
N ASN A 359 2.80 7.01 -2.41
CA ASN A 359 1.41 7.47 -2.54
C ASN A 359 1.04 7.86 -3.98
N TYR A 360 1.96 8.46 -4.74
CA TYR A 360 1.69 8.85 -6.12
C TYR A 360 1.91 7.74 -7.16
N THR A 361 2.55 6.62 -6.79
CA THR A 361 2.74 5.47 -7.68
C THR A 361 1.82 4.29 -7.37
N LYS A 362 0.79 4.50 -6.54
CA LYS A 362 -0.19 3.45 -6.24
C LYS A 362 -0.78 2.87 -7.52
N PRO A 363 -0.99 1.54 -7.61
CA PRO A 363 -1.41 0.88 -8.85
C PRO A 363 -2.71 1.41 -9.45
N TYR A 364 -3.62 1.87 -8.63
CA TYR A 364 -4.91 2.42 -9.07
C TYR A 364 -4.85 3.90 -9.51
N LYS A 365 -3.71 4.59 -9.31
CA LYS A 365 -3.50 5.96 -9.77
C LYS A 365 -2.98 5.94 -11.21
N PHE A 366 -3.69 6.61 -12.10
CA PHE A 366 -3.30 6.78 -13.51
C PHE A 366 -3.13 8.25 -13.87
N TYR A 367 -3.96 9.14 -13.31
CA TYR A 367 -3.84 10.60 -13.50
C TYR A 367 -3.22 11.30 -12.28
N HIS A 368 -3.72 11.04 -11.06
CA HIS A 368 -3.24 11.70 -9.83
C HIS A 368 -1.89 11.11 -9.38
N THR A 369 -0.87 11.26 -10.23
CA THR A 369 0.47 10.69 -10.13
C THR A 369 1.53 11.78 -9.94
N LEU A 370 2.80 11.39 -9.81
CA LEU A 370 3.93 12.32 -9.80
C LEU A 370 4.05 13.14 -11.09
N GLU A 371 3.53 12.65 -12.22
CA GLU A 371 3.55 13.41 -13.48
C GLU A 371 2.58 14.59 -13.43
N HIS A 372 1.37 14.40 -12.87
CA HIS A 372 0.46 15.51 -12.59
C HIS A 372 1.11 16.56 -11.69
N ILE A 373 1.72 16.15 -10.58
CA ILE A 373 2.42 17.06 -9.66
C ILE A 373 3.54 17.82 -10.36
N LYS A 374 4.34 17.14 -11.19
CA LYS A 374 5.38 17.78 -12.01
C LYS A 374 4.80 18.88 -12.91
N ASN A 375 3.69 18.58 -13.60
CA ASN A 375 3.05 19.54 -14.49
C ASN A 375 2.53 20.76 -13.71
N CYS A 376 1.93 20.56 -12.54
CA CYS A 376 1.51 21.66 -11.65
C CYS A 376 2.71 22.53 -11.21
N ILE A 377 3.84 21.91 -10.87
CA ILE A 377 5.06 22.62 -10.47
C ILE A 377 5.65 23.42 -11.63
N GLU A 378 5.68 22.87 -12.85
CA GLU A 378 6.15 23.57 -14.03
C GLU A 378 5.27 24.80 -14.36
N LEU A 379 3.96 24.69 -14.17
CA LEU A 379 3.05 25.82 -14.29
C LEU A 379 3.26 26.86 -13.17
N TYR A 380 3.49 26.40 -11.94
CA TYR A 380 3.90 27.28 -10.84
C TYR A 380 5.17 28.05 -11.16
N GLU A 381 6.23 27.38 -11.64
CA GLU A 381 7.50 28.03 -11.99
C GLU A 381 7.31 29.13 -13.06
N LYS A 382 6.48 28.87 -14.09
CA LYS A 382 6.16 29.84 -15.15
C LYS A 382 5.32 31.02 -14.65
N ASN A 383 4.53 30.84 -13.60
CA ASN A 383 3.55 31.82 -13.10
C ASN A 383 3.87 32.36 -11.71
N LYS A 384 5.03 32.01 -11.16
CA LYS A 384 5.46 32.38 -9.80
C LYS A 384 5.39 33.89 -9.54
N HIS A 385 5.63 34.71 -10.56
CA HIS A 385 5.57 36.17 -10.45
C HIS A 385 4.15 36.72 -10.16
N LEU A 386 3.09 35.91 -10.37
CA LEU A 386 1.70 36.25 -10.04
C LEU A 386 1.37 35.93 -8.58
N ILE A 387 2.20 35.17 -7.89
CA ILE A 387 1.98 34.73 -6.52
C ILE A 387 2.68 35.68 -5.56
N LYS A 388 1.97 36.14 -4.52
CA LYS A 388 2.57 36.98 -3.47
C LYS A 388 3.83 36.30 -2.91
N GLU A 389 4.94 37.02 -2.87
CA GLU A 389 6.26 36.50 -2.50
C GLU A 389 6.26 35.79 -1.14
N ASN A 390 5.55 36.36 -0.16
CA ASN A 390 5.48 35.86 1.20
C ASN A 390 4.71 34.55 1.38
N ILE A 391 4.04 34.01 0.34
CA ILE A 391 3.29 32.74 0.38
C ILE A 391 3.74 31.74 -0.68
N GLN A 392 4.75 32.05 -1.48
CA GLN A 392 5.24 31.16 -2.54
C GLN A 392 5.70 29.81 -2.02
N LYS A 393 6.25 29.77 -0.81
CA LYS A 393 6.68 28.50 -0.15
C LYS A 393 5.47 27.63 0.18
N GLU A 394 4.47 28.22 0.81
CA GLU A 394 3.21 27.56 1.18
C GLU A 394 2.47 27.03 -0.04
N PHE A 395 2.41 27.86 -1.09
CA PHE A 395 1.79 27.49 -2.36
C PHE A 395 2.50 26.26 -2.99
N LEU A 396 3.83 26.30 -3.06
CA LEU A 396 4.61 25.20 -3.63
C LEU A 396 4.50 23.92 -2.81
N ILE A 397 4.52 23.99 -1.48
CA ILE A 397 4.30 22.83 -0.61
C ILE A 397 2.89 22.27 -0.85
N ALA A 398 1.88 23.12 -0.94
CA ALA A 398 0.51 22.67 -1.20
C ALA A 398 0.40 21.90 -2.54
N LEU A 399 1.07 22.37 -3.60
CA LEU A 399 1.12 21.65 -4.90
C LEU A 399 1.76 20.26 -4.78
N TRP A 400 2.81 20.09 -3.97
CA TRP A 400 3.41 18.76 -3.77
C TRP A 400 2.50 17.78 -3.05
N PHE A 401 1.59 18.27 -2.21
CA PHE A 401 0.83 17.43 -1.29
C PHE A 401 -0.68 17.37 -1.55
N HIS A 402 -1.26 18.17 -2.48
CA HIS A 402 -2.71 18.28 -2.59
C HIS A 402 -3.41 16.95 -2.89
N ASP A 403 -2.84 16.13 -3.75
CA ASP A 403 -3.36 14.82 -4.16
C ASP A 403 -2.56 13.63 -3.64
N ILE A 404 -1.73 13.83 -2.60
CA ILE A 404 -0.93 12.73 -2.04
C ILE A 404 -1.82 11.59 -1.59
N ILE A 405 -2.96 11.88 -1.01
CA ILE A 405 -4.03 10.93 -0.74
C ILE A 405 -5.15 11.19 -1.75
N TYR A 406 -5.30 10.26 -2.67
CA TYR A 406 -6.39 10.27 -3.63
C TYR A 406 -6.92 8.87 -3.83
N TYR A 407 -8.22 8.71 -3.67
CA TYR A 407 -8.97 7.50 -3.96
C TYR A 407 -10.29 7.89 -4.64
N PRO A 408 -10.63 7.38 -5.82
CA PRO A 408 -11.81 7.79 -6.56
C PRO A 408 -13.08 7.69 -5.73
N GLY A 409 -13.88 8.76 -5.73
CA GLY A 409 -15.14 8.84 -4.98
C GLY A 409 -15.04 9.06 -3.47
N ASN A 410 -13.84 9.16 -2.91
CA ASN A 410 -13.69 9.45 -1.48
C ASN A 410 -13.74 10.96 -1.21
N SER A 411 -14.74 11.40 -0.46
CA SER A 411 -14.94 12.83 -0.12
C SER A 411 -13.95 13.38 0.90
N GLU A 412 -13.05 12.56 1.47
CA GLU A 412 -12.09 12.94 2.50
C GLU A 412 -10.64 13.04 1.98
N ASN A 413 -10.43 12.92 0.66
CA ASN A 413 -9.10 12.94 0.05
C ASN A 413 -8.30 14.19 0.45
N GLU A 414 -8.87 15.37 0.28
CA GLU A 414 -8.24 16.66 0.55
C GLU A 414 -7.95 16.83 2.05
N LYS A 415 -8.86 16.40 2.92
CA LYS A 415 -8.63 16.45 4.38
C LYS A 415 -7.50 15.51 4.81
N LYS A 416 -7.39 14.35 4.18
CA LYS A 416 -6.30 13.39 4.46
C LYS A 416 -4.98 13.91 3.94
N SER A 417 -4.94 14.45 2.74
CA SER A 417 -3.77 15.12 2.17
C SER A 417 -3.31 16.28 3.08
N ALA A 418 -4.25 17.09 3.57
CA ALA A 418 -3.99 18.17 4.53
C ALA A 418 -3.40 17.66 5.87
N LYS A 419 -3.81 16.48 6.35
CA LYS A 419 -3.19 15.86 7.54
C LYS A 419 -1.75 15.37 7.28
N ILE A 420 -1.47 14.88 6.08
CA ILE A 420 -0.11 14.46 5.72
C ILE A 420 0.82 15.68 5.67
N VAL A 421 0.42 16.76 4.99
CA VAL A 421 1.24 17.97 4.93
C VAL A 421 1.43 18.63 6.29
N GLU A 422 0.45 18.55 7.18
CA GLU A 422 0.61 19.03 8.56
C GLU A 422 1.74 18.30 9.31
N LYS A 423 1.87 16.98 9.12
CA LYS A 423 2.99 16.19 9.67
C LYS A 423 4.32 16.63 9.06
N PHE A 424 4.37 16.79 7.73
CA PHE A 424 5.53 17.29 7.03
C PHE A 424 6.01 18.63 7.60
N CYS A 425 5.10 19.60 7.74
CA CYS A 425 5.44 20.93 8.26
C CYS A 425 5.89 20.91 9.73
N LYS A 426 5.28 20.05 10.57
CA LYS A 426 5.68 19.90 11.98
C LYS A 426 7.12 19.39 12.14
N GLU A 427 7.56 18.51 11.25
CA GLU A 427 8.92 17.95 11.29
C GLU A 427 9.99 18.93 10.81
N ILE A 428 9.64 19.93 10.00
CA ILE A 428 10.57 20.95 9.50
C ILE A 428 10.91 21.98 10.57
N ASN A 429 10.00 22.23 11.51
CA ASN A 429 10.14 23.25 12.56
C ASN A 429 10.47 24.68 12.02
N ASN A 430 9.90 25.02 10.85
CA ASN A 430 10.04 26.32 10.17
C ASN A 430 8.80 27.20 10.41
N ASN A 431 8.95 28.53 10.22
CA ASN A 431 7.85 29.50 10.30
C ASN A 431 6.88 29.41 9.09
N LEU A 432 6.42 28.19 8.76
CA LEU A 432 5.46 27.95 7.70
C LEU A 432 4.03 28.22 8.18
N ASN A 433 3.24 28.88 7.35
CA ASN A 433 1.81 29.02 7.60
C ASN A 433 1.07 27.73 7.23
N VAL A 434 1.09 26.74 8.14
CA VAL A 434 0.48 25.42 7.95
C VAL A 434 -1.02 25.51 7.63
N ASN A 435 -1.72 26.47 8.24
CA ASN A 435 -3.15 26.66 7.98
C ASN A 435 -3.40 27.13 6.55
N LEU A 436 -2.55 27.99 6.01
CA LEU A 436 -2.64 28.42 4.62
C LEU A 436 -2.38 27.26 3.65
N ILE A 437 -1.35 26.44 3.89
CA ILE A 437 -1.06 25.25 3.09
C ILE A 437 -2.27 24.30 3.07
N LYS A 438 -2.81 24.00 4.24
CA LYS A 438 -4.00 23.15 4.37
C LYS A 438 -5.21 23.76 3.65
N LYS A 439 -5.38 25.07 3.70
CA LYS A 439 -6.47 25.76 3.02
C LYS A 439 -6.36 25.59 1.50
N PHE A 440 -5.17 25.77 0.90
CA PHE A 440 -4.95 25.50 -0.52
C PHE A 440 -5.39 24.08 -0.91
N ILE A 441 -4.95 23.07 -0.15
CA ILE A 441 -5.30 21.66 -0.40
C ILE A 441 -6.81 21.41 -0.29
N ILE A 442 -7.46 21.96 0.73
CA ILE A 442 -8.91 21.75 0.94
C ILE A 442 -9.73 22.45 -0.14
N GLU A 443 -9.27 23.58 -0.66
CA GLU A 443 -9.96 24.33 -1.72
C GLU A 443 -10.01 23.57 -3.05
N THR A 444 -9.15 22.58 -3.32
CA THR A 444 -9.24 21.76 -4.55
C THR A 444 -10.56 21.00 -4.63
N LYS A 445 -11.20 20.72 -3.51
CA LYS A 445 -12.57 20.16 -3.48
C LYS A 445 -13.61 21.08 -4.15
N ASN A 446 -13.33 22.36 -4.23
CA ASN A 446 -14.26 23.41 -4.63
C ASN A 446 -14.13 23.81 -6.11
N HIS A 447 -13.52 22.97 -6.95
CA HIS A 447 -13.43 23.24 -8.39
C HIS A 447 -14.76 23.56 -9.05
N MET A 448 -15.84 22.94 -8.56
CA MET A 448 -17.19 23.12 -9.14
C MET A 448 -17.91 24.36 -8.62
N ASN A 449 -17.41 25.03 -7.58
CA ASN A 449 -18.05 26.25 -7.06
C ASN A 449 -17.90 27.42 -8.05
N GLU A 450 -18.99 28.13 -8.31
CA GLU A 450 -18.99 29.30 -9.21
C GLU A 450 -18.34 30.55 -8.61
N LYS A 451 -18.27 30.64 -7.28
CA LYS A 451 -17.69 31.80 -6.61
C LYS A 451 -16.16 31.76 -6.71
N ASN A 452 -15.61 32.81 -7.34
CA ASN A 452 -14.19 33.07 -7.22
C ASN A 452 -13.83 33.31 -5.74
N ASN A 453 -12.68 32.82 -5.32
CA ASN A 453 -12.12 33.25 -4.05
C ASN A 453 -11.76 34.73 -4.15
N ASP A 454 -11.96 35.49 -3.05
CA ASP A 454 -11.51 36.89 -2.98
C ASP A 454 -9.99 37.05 -3.07
N ASP A 455 -9.24 35.96 -2.92
CA ASP A 455 -7.77 35.91 -3.04
C ASP A 455 -7.37 35.21 -4.36
N ASP A 456 -6.77 35.97 -5.27
CA ASP A 456 -6.27 35.52 -6.57
C ASP A 456 -5.28 34.35 -6.50
N ASN A 457 -4.56 34.19 -5.38
CA ASN A 457 -3.65 33.06 -5.22
C ASN A 457 -4.40 31.72 -5.13
N PHE A 458 -5.59 31.67 -4.49
CA PHE A 458 -6.43 30.48 -4.49
C PHE A 458 -7.01 30.20 -5.87
N ASN A 459 -7.43 31.25 -6.60
CA ASN A 459 -7.92 31.10 -7.95
C ASN A 459 -6.82 30.54 -8.87
N LEU A 460 -5.60 31.05 -8.76
CA LEU A 460 -4.45 30.56 -9.52
C LEU A 460 -4.09 29.12 -9.16
N PHE A 461 -4.18 28.74 -7.88
CA PHE A 461 -3.93 27.37 -7.44
C PHE A 461 -4.88 26.36 -8.10
N LEU A 462 -6.17 26.69 -8.09
CA LEU A 462 -7.23 25.88 -8.72
C LEU A 462 -7.09 25.82 -10.25
N ASP A 463 -6.68 26.92 -10.88
CA ASP A 463 -6.44 26.98 -12.32
C ASP A 463 -5.23 26.14 -12.73
N ILE A 464 -4.16 26.13 -11.95
CA ILE A 464 -2.99 25.28 -12.17
C ILE A 464 -3.40 23.81 -12.15
N ASP A 465 -4.15 23.40 -11.14
CA ASP A 465 -4.61 22.01 -10.97
C ASP A 465 -5.52 21.56 -12.11
N MET A 466 -6.47 22.42 -12.48
CA MET A 466 -7.44 22.14 -13.58
C MET A 466 -6.89 22.37 -14.99
N SER A 467 -5.66 22.87 -15.15
CA SER A 467 -5.12 23.31 -16.44
C SER A 467 -5.15 22.23 -17.54
N VAL A 468 -5.07 20.95 -17.15
CA VAL A 468 -5.05 19.80 -18.07
C VAL A 468 -6.29 19.76 -18.97
N VAL A 469 -7.44 20.23 -18.52
CA VAL A 469 -8.67 20.22 -19.36
C VAL A 469 -8.55 21.15 -20.58
N GLY A 470 -7.61 22.11 -20.55
CA GLY A 470 -7.32 23.02 -21.67
C GLY A 470 -6.05 22.68 -22.46
N GLN A 471 -5.41 21.54 -22.20
CA GLN A 471 -4.15 21.13 -22.85
C GLN A 471 -4.38 20.18 -24.03
N ASP A 472 -3.32 19.88 -24.78
CA ASP A 472 -3.38 19.04 -25.97
C ASP A 472 -3.52 17.55 -25.66
N ASP A 473 -3.04 17.12 -24.48
CA ASP A 473 -3.07 15.76 -23.96
C ASP A 473 -4.37 15.38 -23.24
N TYR A 474 -5.45 16.14 -23.49
CA TYR A 474 -6.77 15.92 -22.87
C TYR A 474 -7.30 14.49 -23.05
N ASP A 475 -7.08 13.87 -24.21
CA ASP A 475 -7.56 12.50 -24.46
C ASP A 475 -6.84 11.48 -23.55
N GLU A 476 -5.55 11.67 -23.31
CA GLU A 476 -4.78 10.86 -22.36
C GLU A 476 -5.29 11.09 -20.93
N TYR A 477 -5.54 12.35 -20.57
CA TYR A 477 -6.14 12.71 -19.28
C TYR A 477 -7.48 11.98 -19.04
N GLU A 478 -8.41 12.04 -20.00
CA GLU A 478 -9.72 11.37 -19.87
C GLU A 478 -9.58 9.85 -19.75
N ASN A 479 -8.67 9.24 -20.49
CA ASN A 479 -8.38 7.82 -20.39
C ASN A 479 -7.79 7.46 -19.03
N ASN A 480 -6.90 8.28 -18.50
CA ASN A 480 -6.29 8.07 -17.19
C ASN A 480 -7.31 8.23 -16.05
N ILE A 481 -8.19 9.21 -16.11
CA ILE A 481 -9.31 9.36 -15.16
C ILE A 481 -10.24 8.14 -15.23
N LYS A 482 -10.62 7.69 -16.44
CA LYS A 482 -11.43 6.49 -16.63
C LYS A 482 -10.78 5.28 -15.94
N ASN A 483 -9.49 5.04 -16.17
CA ASN A 483 -8.78 3.91 -15.59
C ASN A 483 -8.70 3.99 -14.06
N GLU A 484 -8.59 5.18 -13.47
CA GLU A 484 -8.66 5.35 -12.01
C GLU A 484 -10.04 4.98 -11.45
N TYR A 485 -11.09 5.50 -12.07
CA TYR A 485 -12.45 5.33 -11.56
C TYR A 485 -12.98 3.91 -11.75
N LEU A 486 -12.60 3.21 -12.82
CA LEU A 486 -12.96 1.79 -13.04
C LEU A 486 -12.36 0.82 -12.01
N ASN A 487 -11.44 1.28 -11.14
CA ASN A 487 -11.04 0.49 -9.98
C ASN A 487 -12.14 0.42 -8.89
N VAL A 488 -13.11 1.33 -8.92
CA VAL A 488 -14.14 1.49 -7.88
C VAL A 488 -15.55 1.38 -8.44
N TYR A 489 -15.78 1.92 -9.62
CA TYR A 489 -17.10 1.99 -10.25
C TYR A 489 -17.20 1.05 -11.45
N GLU A 490 -18.40 0.57 -11.73
CA GLU A 490 -18.69 -0.07 -13.02
C GLU A 490 -18.71 1.00 -14.14
N LEU A 491 -18.50 0.54 -15.38
CA LEU A 491 -18.34 1.45 -16.53
C LEU A 491 -19.52 2.41 -16.70
N GLU A 492 -20.73 1.92 -16.55
CA GLU A 492 -21.95 2.73 -16.73
C GLU A 492 -22.09 3.81 -15.64
N ASP A 493 -21.83 3.46 -14.38
CA ASP A 493 -21.86 4.42 -13.26
C ASP A 493 -20.78 5.50 -13.45
N TYR A 494 -19.59 5.12 -13.92
CA TYR A 494 -18.53 6.06 -14.28
C TYR A 494 -18.96 7.00 -15.40
N LYS A 495 -19.50 6.49 -16.52
CA LYS A 495 -19.95 7.30 -17.66
C LYS A 495 -20.97 8.36 -17.20
N ILE A 496 -21.98 7.94 -16.45
CA ILE A 496 -23.03 8.85 -15.94
C ILE A 496 -22.41 9.98 -15.10
N GLY A 497 -21.63 9.63 -14.09
CA GLY A 497 -21.03 10.63 -13.19
C GLY A 497 -20.03 11.54 -13.89
N ARG A 498 -19.24 10.99 -14.83
CA ARG A 498 -18.26 11.80 -15.60
C ARG A 498 -18.93 12.78 -16.56
N ILE A 499 -19.96 12.34 -17.28
CA ILE A 499 -20.75 13.20 -18.17
C ILE A 499 -21.39 14.35 -17.37
N GLU A 500 -21.96 14.06 -16.20
CA GLU A 500 -22.54 15.08 -15.32
C GLU A 500 -21.49 16.10 -14.89
N PHE A 501 -20.33 15.65 -14.43
CA PHE A 501 -19.20 16.52 -14.09
C PHE A 501 -18.77 17.42 -15.25
N LEU A 502 -18.57 16.86 -16.44
CA LEU A 502 -18.15 17.61 -17.62
C LEU A 502 -19.23 18.61 -18.07
N LYS A 503 -20.51 18.25 -18.03
CA LYS A 503 -21.63 19.17 -18.31
C LYS A 503 -21.68 20.32 -17.29
N CYS A 504 -21.44 20.04 -16.02
CA CYS A 504 -21.32 21.08 -14.99
C CYS A 504 -20.18 22.06 -15.27
N LEU A 505 -19.01 21.58 -15.73
CA LEU A 505 -17.90 22.46 -16.13
C LEU A 505 -18.27 23.35 -17.34
N LEU A 506 -18.93 22.81 -18.37
CA LEU A 506 -19.36 23.57 -19.54
C LEU A 506 -20.37 24.67 -19.23
N ASN A 507 -21.21 24.44 -18.20
CA ASN A 507 -22.24 25.40 -17.80
C ASN A 507 -21.67 26.59 -17.01
N LYS A 508 -20.40 26.53 -16.57
CA LYS A 508 -19.75 27.66 -15.90
C LYS A 508 -19.54 28.82 -16.88
N LYS A 509 -19.70 30.05 -16.40
CA LYS A 509 -19.35 31.26 -17.17
C LYS A 509 -17.88 31.28 -17.55
N LYS A 510 -17.01 30.94 -16.63
CA LYS A 510 -15.56 30.76 -16.81
C LYS A 510 -15.14 29.43 -16.14
N ILE A 511 -14.45 28.58 -16.87
CA ILE A 511 -13.84 27.35 -16.32
C ILE A 511 -12.61 27.76 -15.48
N PHE A 512 -11.76 28.62 -16.07
CA PHE A 512 -10.60 29.19 -15.41
C PHE A 512 -10.91 30.52 -14.74
N ARG A 513 -10.42 30.72 -13.54
CA ARG A 513 -10.78 31.81 -12.65
C ARG A 513 -9.92 33.06 -12.86
N THR A 514 -8.61 32.88 -13.15
CA THR A 514 -7.67 33.95 -13.43
C THR A 514 -7.71 34.34 -14.91
N GLU A 515 -7.53 35.63 -15.21
CA GLU A 515 -7.58 36.12 -16.59
C GLU A 515 -6.53 35.44 -17.48
N LYS A 516 -5.30 35.25 -16.97
CA LYS A 516 -4.22 34.59 -17.71
C LYS A 516 -4.57 33.17 -18.12
N PHE A 517 -5.11 32.34 -17.23
CA PHE A 517 -5.49 30.96 -17.55
C PHE A 517 -6.74 30.91 -18.40
N PHE A 518 -7.68 31.86 -18.21
CA PHE A 518 -8.84 32.01 -19.07
C PHE A 518 -8.42 32.29 -20.52
N GLU A 519 -7.52 33.26 -20.75
CA GLU A 519 -7.03 33.55 -22.11
C GLU A 519 -6.28 32.37 -22.73
N MET A 520 -5.47 31.64 -21.91
CA MET A 520 -4.65 30.53 -22.42
C MET A 520 -5.43 29.25 -22.70
N TYR A 521 -6.41 28.91 -21.87
CA TYR A 521 -6.96 27.56 -21.84
C TYR A 521 -8.47 27.46 -22.04
N GLU A 522 -9.25 28.50 -21.79
CA GLU A 522 -10.73 28.45 -21.77
C GLU A 522 -11.33 27.87 -23.04
N ASN A 523 -10.96 28.42 -24.21
CA ASN A 523 -11.52 27.97 -25.49
C ASN A 523 -11.21 26.52 -25.79
N LYS A 524 -9.96 26.12 -25.54
CA LYS A 524 -9.50 24.75 -25.74
C LYS A 524 -10.20 23.78 -24.77
N ALA A 525 -10.34 24.17 -23.50
CA ALA A 525 -11.04 23.38 -22.49
C ALA A 525 -12.49 23.11 -22.90
N ARG A 526 -13.21 24.13 -23.38
CA ARG A 526 -14.59 23.93 -23.84
C ARG A 526 -14.72 22.99 -25.04
N ILE A 527 -13.74 23.02 -25.95
CA ILE A 527 -13.67 22.08 -27.08
C ILE A 527 -13.39 20.67 -26.58
N ASN A 528 -12.37 20.52 -25.74
CA ASN A 528 -11.94 19.25 -25.16
C ASN A 528 -13.07 18.57 -24.36
N ILE A 529 -13.73 19.33 -23.48
CA ILE A 529 -14.83 18.81 -22.65
C ILE A 529 -16.01 18.35 -23.52
N LYS A 530 -16.39 19.10 -24.56
CA LYS A 530 -17.46 18.68 -25.51
C LYS A 530 -17.08 17.37 -26.21
N LYS A 531 -15.81 17.24 -26.61
CA LYS A 531 -15.28 15.99 -27.18
C LYS A 531 -15.37 14.84 -26.20
N GLY A 532 -14.93 15.05 -24.93
CA GLY A 532 -14.98 14.05 -23.87
C GLY A 532 -16.41 13.56 -23.60
N ILE A 533 -17.40 14.45 -23.55
CA ILE A 533 -18.81 14.07 -23.39
C ILE A 533 -19.25 13.18 -24.55
N LYS A 534 -18.95 13.58 -25.79
CA LYS A 534 -19.31 12.77 -26.96
C LYS A 534 -18.72 11.38 -26.93
N MET A 535 -17.43 11.23 -26.56
CA MET A 535 -16.75 9.93 -26.42
C MET A 535 -17.36 9.05 -25.33
N LEU A 536 -17.95 9.63 -24.30
CA LEU A 536 -18.59 8.87 -23.21
C LEU A 536 -20.04 8.48 -23.56
N GLU A 537 -20.72 9.24 -24.42
CA GLU A 537 -22.06 8.95 -24.88
C GLU A 537 -22.08 7.87 -26.00
N GLU A 538 -20.97 7.69 -26.71
CA GLU A 538 -20.72 6.57 -27.65
C GLU A 538 -20.33 5.29 -26.86
#